data_298ee4ac7bac700b01e978f0a1eb392b
#
_entry.id   298ee4ac7bac700b01e978f0a1eb392b
#
_cell.length_a   1.000
_cell.length_b   1.000
_cell.length_c   1.000
_cell.angle_alpha   90.00
_cell.angle_beta   90.00
_cell.angle_gamma   90.00
#
_symmetry.space_group_name_H-M   'P 1'
#
loop_
_entity.id
_entity.type
_entity.pdbx_description
1 polymer ?
#
loop_
_entity_poly.entity_id
_entity_poly.type
_entity_poly.pdbx_seq_one_letter_code
_entity_poly.pdbx_strand_id
1 'polypeptide(L)'
;SRMVGLVGSSNNPVSGMAIATLLIATALLKGTGMTGYTGMVSAICVGTVICIVAAMAGDTSQDLKTGFIVGATPMWQQIGELIGAVVAALTIGGVMYLLHAAWGFGNSSQLPAPQATLMKLVVEGVMGGTLPWGLVFCGVFVAIVIEILGLPVLPVSIGLYLPIHLSAPIFVGGMIRKLVESQKADTA
;
A
#
# COMPACT_ATOMS: atom_id res chain seq x y z
N SER A 1 6.12 6.93 -12.05
CA SER A 1 6.91 6.02 -12.88
C SER A 1 8.39 6.38 -12.95
N ARG A 2 8.80 7.64 -13.24
CA ARG A 2 10.23 8.02 -13.30
C ARG A 2 10.99 7.72 -12.01
N MET A 3 10.41 7.99 -10.85
CA MET A 3 11.03 7.69 -9.55
C MET A 3 11.19 6.18 -9.33
N VAL A 4 10.21 5.38 -9.68
CA VAL A 4 10.27 3.92 -9.55
C VAL A 4 11.33 3.30 -10.47
N GLY A 5 11.48 3.80 -11.68
CA GLY A 5 12.54 3.36 -12.61
C GLY A 5 13.96 3.67 -12.14
N LEU A 6 14.13 4.65 -11.24
CA LEU A 6 15.43 5.02 -10.67
C LEU A 6 15.73 4.31 -9.34
N VAL A 7 14.72 4.12 -8.49
CA VAL A 7 14.89 3.74 -7.08
C VAL A 7 14.29 2.35 -6.76
N GLY A 8 13.50 1.79 -7.67
CA GLY A 8 12.81 0.51 -7.50
C GLY A 8 11.37 0.64 -6.99
N SER A 9 10.55 -0.40 -7.24
CA SER A 9 9.11 -0.40 -6.90
C SER A 9 8.83 -0.39 -5.40
N SER A 10 9.77 -0.82 -4.57
CA SER A 10 9.63 -0.81 -3.11
C SER A 10 9.47 0.60 -2.52
N ASN A 11 9.89 1.63 -3.25
CA ASN A 11 9.76 3.03 -2.87
C ASN A 11 8.55 3.73 -3.50
N ASN A 12 7.69 2.99 -4.20
CA ASN A 12 6.45 3.55 -4.75
C ASN A 12 5.43 3.73 -3.61
N PRO A 13 5.01 4.97 -3.27
CA PRO A 13 4.11 5.23 -2.15
C PRO A 13 2.64 4.91 -2.50
N VAL A 14 2.35 3.71 -3.01
CA VAL A 14 0.99 3.31 -3.44
C VAL A 14 -0.02 3.46 -2.31
N SER A 15 0.32 2.97 -1.11
CA SER A 15 -0.56 3.07 0.06
C SER A 15 -0.81 4.52 0.48
N GLY A 16 0.24 5.36 0.50
CA GLY A 16 0.12 6.78 0.83
C GLY A 16 -0.76 7.54 -0.17
N MET A 17 -0.58 7.29 -1.48
CA MET A 17 -1.41 7.87 -2.52
C MET A 17 -2.86 7.41 -2.44
N ALA A 18 -3.11 6.12 -2.15
CA ALA A 18 -4.45 5.58 -1.98
C ALA A 18 -5.17 6.23 -0.78
N ILE A 19 -4.50 6.38 0.37
CA ILE A 19 -5.06 7.03 1.55
C ILE A 19 -5.36 8.51 1.27
N ALA A 20 -4.41 9.24 0.68
CA ALA A 20 -4.60 10.64 0.32
C ALA A 20 -5.77 10.83 -0.66
N THR A 21 -5.85 9.97 -1.69
CA THR A 21 -6.95 9.99 -2.66
C THR A 21 -8.29 9.67 -1.99
N LEU A 22 -8.34 8.68 -1.10
CA LEU A 22 -9.55 8.35 -0.35
C LEU A 22 -10.00 9.53 0.51
N LEU A 23 -9.10 10.19 1.23
CA LEU A 23 -9.42 11.39 2.03
C LEU A 23 -10.02 12.49 1.16
N ILE A 24 -9.36 12.82 0.05
CA ILE A 24 -9.81 13.88 -0.86
C ILE A 24 -11.14 13.49 -1.53
N ALA A 25 -11.25 12.29 -2.09
CA ALA A 25 -12.46 11.81 -2.75
C ALA A 25 -13.66 11.78 -1.78
N THR A 26 -13.43 11.27 -0.57
CA THR A 26 -14.48 11.20 0.46
C THR A 26 -14.92 12.60 0.90
N ALA A 27 -13.99 13.54 1.06
CA ALA A 27 -14.30 14.92 1.41
C ALA A 27 -15.08 15.63 0.29
N LEU A 28 -14.68 15.43 -0.98
CA LEU A 28 -15.39 16.00 -2.14
C LEU A 28 -16.81 15.42 -2.29
N LEU A 29 -16.96 14.08 -2.19
CA LEU A 29 -18.26 13.43 -2.26
C LEU A 29 -19.20 13.89 -1.15
N LYS A 30 -18.68 14.03 0.06
CA LYS A 30 -19.44 14.61 1.19
C LYS A 30 -19.87 16.06 0.90
N GLY A 31 -18.97 16.88 0.31
CA GLY A 31 -19.27 18.26 -0.08
C GLY A 31 -20.32 18.38 -1.16
N THR A 32 -20.45 17.39 -2.07
CA THR A 32 -21.51 17.32 -3.09
C THR A 32 -22.83 16.76 -2.58
N GLY A 33 -22.91 16.39 -1.30
CA GLY A 33 -24.11 15.83 -0.69
C GLY A 33 -24.29 14.33 -0.89
N MET A 34 -23.34 13.63 -1.53
CA MET A 34 -23.32 12.17 -1.64
C MET A 34 -22.82 11.56 -0.33
N THR A 35 -23.74 11.40 0.61
CA THR A 35 -23.48 10.82 1.95
C THR A 35 -24.02 9.39 2.07
N GLY A 36 -23.65 8.70 3.15
CA GLY A 36 -24.12 7.36 3.43
C GLY A 36 -23.39 6.27 2.61
N TYR A 37 -24.03 5.12 2.49
CA TYR A 37 -23.44 3.93 1.88
C TYR A 37 -22.98 4.14 0.44
N THR A 38 -23.78 4.81 -0.38
CA THR A 38 -23.45 5.10 -1.80
C THR A 38 -22.20 5.98 -1.92
N GLY A 39 -22.08 7.00 -1.08
CA GLY A 39 -20.89 7.84 -1.05
C GLY A 39 -19.63 7.08 -0.64
N MET A 40 -19.75 6.18 0.37
CA MET A 40 -18.63 5.34 0.82
C MET A 40 -18.15 4.39 -0.29
N VAL A 41 -19.07 3.71 -0.97
CA VAL A 41 -18.75 2.80 -2.08
C VAL A 41 -18.08 3.56 -3.21
N SER A 42 -18.62 4.72 -3.59
CA SER A 42 -18.04 5.55 -4.65
C SER A 42 -16.62 6.01 -4.30
N ALA A 43 -16.36 6.42 -3.06
CA ALA A 43 -15.04 6.81 -2.60
C ALA A 43 -14.04 5.64 -2.68
N ILE A 44 -14.46 4.45 -2.24
CA ILE A 44 -13.63 3.24 -2.29
C ILE A 44 -13.32 2.87 -3.75
N CYS A 45 -14.30 2.94 -4.65
CA CYS A 45 -14.08 2.70 -6.08
C CYS A 45 -13.03 3.65 -6.66
N VAL A 46 -13.12 4.94 -6.38
CA VAL A 46 -12.12 5.93 -6.82
C VAL A 46 -10.74 5.60 -6.25
N GLY A 47 -10.65 5.34 -4.95
CA GLY A 47 -9.39 4.95 -4.30
C GLY A 47 -8.79 3.68 -4.89
N THR A 48 -9.61 2.69 -5.21
CA THR A 48 -9.18 1.43 -5.84
C THR A 48 -8.60 1.67 -7.23
N VAL A 49 -9.27 2.46 -8.07
CA VAL A 49 -8.77 2.80 -9.42
C VAL A 49 -7.40 3.49 -9.32
N ILE A 50 -7.27 4.47 -8.45
CA ILE A 50 -5.98 5.18 -8.26
C ILE A 50 -4.89 4.24 -7.72
N CYS A 51 -5.25 3.35 -6.80
CA CYS A 51 -4.32 2.34 -6.28
C CYS A 51 -3.80 1.42 -7.39
N ILE A 52 -4.70 0.92 -8.26
CA ILE A 52 -4.34 0.08 -9.40
C ILE A 52 -3.44 0.85 -10.37
N VAL A 53 -3.80 2.08 -10.73
CA VAL A 53 -3.01 2.92 -11.65
C VAL A 53 -1.61 3.18 -11.08
N ALA A 54 -1.50 3.45 -9.78
CA ALA A 54 -0.23 3.70 -9.13
C ALA A 54 0.65 2.43 -9.07
N ALA A 55 0.06 1.27 -8.78
CA ALA A 55 0.76 -0.01 -8.77
C ALA A 55 1.24 -0.39 -10.17
N MET A 56 0.34 -0.40 -11.15
CA MET A 56 0.68 -0.72 -12.55
C MET A 56 1.77 0.20 -13.10
N ALA A 57 1.68 1.51 -12.86
CA ALA A 57 2.71 2.46 -13.30
C ALA A 57 4.09 2.19 -12.67
N GLY A 58 4.12 1.68 -11.44
CA GLY A 58 5.32 1.26 -10.75
C GLY A 58 5.91 -0.01 -11.36
N ASP A 59 5.09 -1.04 -11.46
CA ASP A 59 5.49 -2.37 -11.92
C ASP A 59 5.95 -2.33 -13.39
N THR A 60 5.17 -1.71 -14.29
CA THR A 60 5.55 -1.52 -15.70
C THR A 60 6.89 -0.79 -15.84
N SER A 61 7.14 0.25 -15.02
CA SER A 61 8.40 1.00 -15.09
C SER A 61 9.59 0.16 -14.65
N GLN A 62 9.41 -0.72 -13.67
CA GLN A 62 10.46 -1.62 -13.19
C GLN A 62 10.71 -2.76 -14.18
N ASP A 63 9.68 -3.36 -14.73
CA ASP A 63 9.78 -4.43 -15.70
C ASP A 63 10.48 -3.97 -16.98
N LEU A 64 10.12 -2.81 -17.50
CA LEU A 64 10.79 -2.22 -18.66
C LEU A 64 12.26 -1.88 -18.39
N LYS A 65 12.57 -1.43 -17.17
CA LYS A 65 13.95 -1.16 -16.76
C LYS A 65 14.77 -2.45 -16.70
N THR A 66 14.22 -3.49 -16.10
CA THR A 66 14.85 -4.81 -16.02
C THR A 66 15.03 -5.39 -17.41
N GLY A 67 14.00 -5.32 -18.25
CA GLY A 67 14.03 -5.78 -19.63
C GLY A 67 15.10 -5.08 -20.47
N PHE A 68 15.26 -3.77 -20.30
CA PHE A 68 16.32 -3.02 -20.95
C PHE A 68 17.72 -3.52 -20.56
N ILE A 69 17.93 -3.86 -19.28
CA ILE A 69 19.22 -4.35 -18.79
C ILE A 69 19.55 -5.74 -19.37
N VAL A 70 18.54 -6.62 -19.48
CA VAL A 70 18.74 -7.98 -20.01
C VAL A 70 18.55 -8.10 -21.53
N GLY A 71 18.24 -6.99 -22.22
CA GLY A 71 18.07 -6.95 -23.67
C GLY A 71 16.75 -7.52 -24.18
N ALA A 72 15.70 -7.55 -23.33
CA ALA A 72 14.38 -8.01 -23.70
C ALA A 72 13.62 -6.98 -24.55
N THR A 73 12.74 -7.46 -25.44
CA THR A 73 11.91 -6.58 -26.27
C THR A 73 10.77 -5.98 -25.48
N PRO A 74 10.67 -4.65 -25.33
CA PRO A 74 9.65 -4.00 -24.49
C PRO A 74 8.21 -4.33 -24.85
N MET A 75 7.93 -4.50 -26.14
CA MET A 75 6.60 -4.86 -26.65
C MET A 75 6.08 -6.17 -26.06
N TRP A 76 6.91 -7.21 -26.04
CA TRP A 76 6.50 -8.51 -25.52
C TRP A 76 6.33 -8.52 -24.01
N GLN A 77 7.13 -7.72 -23.29
CA GLN A 77 6.95 -7.54 -21.85
C GLN A 77 5.61 -6.89 -21.52
N GLN A 78 5.24 -5.81 -22.21
CA GLN A 78 3.95 -5.15 -22.00
C GLN A 78 2.75 -6.02 -22.36
N ILE A 79 2.85 -6.82 -23.42
CA ILE A 79 1.80 -7.79 -23.78
C ILE A 79 1.66 -8.84 -22.66
N GLY A 80 2.78 -9.38 -22.18
CA GLY A 80 2.78 -10.33 -21.07
C GLY A 80 2.18 -9.75 -19.78
N GLU A 81 2.54 -8.52 -19.43
CA GLU A 81 1.98 -7.79 -18.28
C GLU A 81 0.47 -7.60 -18.42
N LEU A 82 -0.01 -7.20 -19.60
CA LEU A 82 -1.44 -7.03 -19.85
C LEU A 82 -2.22 -8.35 -19.71
N ILE A 83 -1.70 -9.44 -20.28
CA ILE A 83 -2.31 -10.76 -20.15
C ILE A 83 -2.34 -11.19 -18.67
N GLY A 84 -1.22 -11.02 -17.95
CA GLY A 84 -1.12 -11.31 -16.53
C GLY A 84 -2.13 -10.51 -15.69
N ALA A 85 -2.28 -9.22 -15.96
CA ALA A 85 -3.25 -8.37 -15.29
C ALA A 85 -4.70 -8.82 -15.53
N VAL A 86 -5.05 -9.20 -16.75
CA VAL A 86 -6.40 -9.72 -17.08
C VAL A 86 -6.66 -11.03 -16.35
N VAL A 87 -5.72 -11.98 -16.38
CA VAL A 87 -5.87 -13.28 -15.69
C VAL A 87 -5.98 -13.05 -14.17
N ALA A 88 -5.15 -12.19 -13.60
CA ALA A 88 -5.23 -11.83 -12.17
C ALA A 88 -6.58 -11.21 -11.82
N ALA A 89 -7.09 -10.29 -12.63
CA ALA A 89 -8.39 -9.65 -12.39
C ALA A 89 -9.55 -10.66 -12.38
N LEU A 90 -9.49 -11.67 -13.25
CA LEU A 90 -10.52 -12.72 -13.31
C LEU A 90 -10.43 -13.68 -12.10
N THR A 91 -9.23 -13.98 -11.62
CA THR A 91 -9.01 -14.98 -10.56
C THR A 91 -9.13 -14.40 -9.16
N ILE A 92 -8.70 -13.14 -8.95
CA ILE A 92 -8.62 -12.56 -7.61
C ILE A 92 -9.98 -12.48 -6.91
N GLY A 93 -11.05 -12.21 -7.66
CA GLY A 93 -12.42 -12.18 -7.12
C GLY A 93 -12.83 -13.52 -6.53
N GLY A 94 -12.51 -14.62 -7.21
CA GLY A 94 -12.77 -15.97 -6.71
C GLY A 94 -11.92 -16.30 -5.47
N VAL A 95 -10.66 -15.91 -5.46
CA VAL A 95 -9.77 -16.10 -4.31
C VAL A 95 -10.28 -15.32 -3.09
N MET A 96 -10.69 -14.06 -3.27
CA MET A 96 -11.23 -13.24 -2.19
C MET A 96 -12.53 -13.82 -1.64
N TYR A 97 -13.40 -14.33 -2.52
CA TYR A 97 -14.63 -15.01 -2.09
C TYR A 97 -14.33 -16.27 -1.26
N LEU A 98 -13.39 -17.10 -1.69
CA LEU A 98 -12.98 -18.31 -0.95
C LEU A 98 -12.36 -17.96 0.41
N LEU A 99 -11.49 -16.96 0.47
CA LEU A 99 -10.90 -16.49 1.72
C LEU A 99 -11.98 -15.96 2.69
N HIS A 100 -12.93 -15.19 2.17
CA HIS A 100 -14.03 -14.69 2.98
C HIS A 100 -14.94 -15.80 3.49
N ALA A 101 -15.22 -16.80 2.66
CA ALA A 101 -16.05 -17.94 3.05
C ALA A 101 -15.35 -18.86 4.07
N ALA A 102 -14.00 -19.00 3.98
CA ALA A 102 -13.23 -19.88 4.86
C ALA A 102 -12.95 -19.25 6.24
N TRP A 103 -12.53 -17.99 6.27
CA TRP A 103 -12.07 -17.33 7.51
C TRP A 103 -12.81 -16.03 7.84
N GLY A 104 -13.44 -15.37 6.85
CA GLY A 104 -13.94 -14.00 7.01
C GLY A 104 -12.82 -12.96 7.18
N PHE A 105 -13.18 -11.68 7.06
CA PHE A 105 -12.24 -10.58 7.26
C PHE A 105 -12.67 -9.70 8.44
N GLY A 106 -11.73 -9.32 9.30
CA GLY A 106 -11.90 -8.15 10.16
C GLY A 106 -11.90 -8.32 11.67
N ASN A 107 -12.00 -9.51 12.26
CA ASN A 107 -11.94 -9.72 13.72
C ASN A 107 -10.72 -10.54 14.13
N SER A 108 -10.39 -10.56 15.44
CA SER A 108 -9.20 -11.20 15.98
C SER A 108 -9.10 -12.72 15.75
N SER A 109 -10.21 -13.38 15.48
CA SER A 109 -10.28 -14.82 15.10
C SER A 109 -10.36 -15.04 13.58
N GLN A 110 -10.36 -13.96 12.80
CA GLN A 110 -10.51 -13.93 11.37
C GLN A 110 -9.18 -13.50 10.72
N LEU A 111 -9.13 -13.59 9.38
CA LEU A 111 -7.94 -13.15 8.65
C LEU A 111 -7.71 -11.64 8.87
N PRO A 112 -6.55 -11.24 9.45
CA PRO A 112 -6.30 -9.84 9.71
C PRO A 112 -6.07 -9.09 8.41
N ALA A 113 -6.83 -8.01 8.20
CA ALA A 113 -6.73 -7.13 7.04
C ALA A 113 -6.48 -5.68 7.51
N PRO A 114 -5.31 -5.37 8.10
CA PRO A 114 -5.04 -4.09 8.74
C PRO A 114 -5.15 -2.91 7.78
N GLN A 115 -4.69 -3.08 6.54
CA GLN A 115 -4.76 -2.05 5.51
C GLN A 115 -6.22 -1.74 5.11
N ALA A 116 -7.03 -2.77 4.90
CA ALA A 116 -8.45 -2.60 4.58
C ALA A 116 -9.21 -1.96 5.74
N THR A 117 -8.90 -2.34 6.98
CA THR A 117 -9.49 -1.75 8.18
C THR A 117 -9.14 -0.26 8.29
N LEU A 118 -7.89 0.13 8.00
CA LEU A 118 -7.47 1.52 7.98
C LEU A 118 -8.22 2.32 6.92
N MET A 119 -8.36 1.79 5.70
CA MET A 119 -9.12 2.44 4.62
C MET A 119 -10.60 2.60 5.00
N LYS A 120 -11.19 1.58 5.62
CA LYS A 120 -12.56 1.63 6.15
C LYS A 120 -12.72 2.75 7.17
N LEU A 121 -11.82 2.82 8.17
CA LEU A 121 -11.85 3.84 9.21
C LEU A 121 -11.74 5.26 8.62
N VAL A 122 -10.90 5.45 7.61
CA VAL A 122 -10.78 6.74 6.93
C VAL A 122 -12.09 7.15 6.26
N VAL A 123 -12.68 6.24 5.47
CA VAL A 123 -13.92 6.53 4.72
C VAL A 123 -15.10 6.75 5.68
N GLU A 124 -15.31 5.88 6.65
CA GLU A 124 -16.37 5.99 7.64
C GLU A 124 -16.18 7.24 8.53
N GLY A 125 -14.94 7.52 8.94
CA GLY A 125 -14.62 8.66 9.78
C GLY A 125 -14.88 10.00 9.08
N VAL A 126 -14.51 10.13 7.81
CA VAL A 126 -14.77 11.36 7.04
C VAL A 126 -16.26 11.50 6.73
N MET A 127 -16.92 10.44 6.23
CA MET A 127 -18.36 10.48 5.89
C MET A 127 -19.23 10.70 7.13
N GLY A 128 -18.97 9.97 8.21
CA GLY A 128 -19.70 10.08 9.48
C GLY A 128 -19.36 11.34 10.29
N GLY A 129 -18.28 12.05 9.93
CA GLY A 129 -17.81 13.20 10.70
C GLY A 129 -17.19 12.85 12.06
N THR A 130 -16.90 11.57 12.28
CA THR A 130 -16.36 11.03 13.53
C THR A 130 -14.84 10.83 13.50
N LEU A 131 -14.17 11.31 12.42
CA LEU A 131 -12.74 11.20 12.31
C LEU A 131 -12.06 11.94 13.48
N PRO A 132 -11.19 11.28 14.24
CA PRO A 132 -10.49 11.92 15.36
C PRO A 132 -9.36 12.80 14.83
N TRP A 133 -9.70 13.98 14.33
CA TRP A 133 -8.75 14.93 13.72
C TRP A 133 -7.54 15.22 14.62
N GLY A 134 -7.73 15.23 15.96
CA GLY A 134 -6.61 15.40 16.89
C GLY A 134 -5.55 14.31 16.74
N LEU A 135 -5.94 13.04 16.59
CA LEU A 135 -5.01 11.93 16.36
C LEU A 135 -4.37 12.00 14.96
N VAL A 136 -5.13 12.44 13.95
CA VAL A 136 -4.59 12.62 12.59
C VAL A 136 -3.48 13.68 12.61
N PHE A 137 -3.71 14.83 13.24
CA PHE A 137 -2.68 15.87 13.37
C PHE A 137 -1.49 15.42 14.22
N CYS A 138 -1.71 14.67 15.31
CA CYS A 138 -0.63 14.04 16.06
C CYS A 138 0.23 13.15 15.15
N GLY A 139 -0.38 12.30 14.31
CA GLY A 139 0.33 11.47 13.35
C GLY A 139 1.16 12.29 12.35
N VAL A 140 0.62 13.38 11.84
CA VAL A 140 1.33 14.30 10.94
C VAL A 140 2.55 14.92 11.65
N PHE A 141 2.40 15.40 12.87
CA PHE A 141 3.53 15.97 13.63
C PHE A 141 4.61 14.93 13.93
N VAL A 142 4.21 13.71 14.31
CA VAL A 142 5.17 12.60 14.52
C VAL A 142 5.92 12.29 13.23
N ALA A 143 5.22 12.24 12.08
CA ALA A 143 5.86 11.99 10.79
C ALA A 143 6.88 13.09 10.44
N ILE A 144 6.56 14.38 10.67
CA ILE A 144 7.47 15.50 10.46
C ILE A 144 8.71 15.37 11.36
N VAL A 145 8.54 15.02 12.63
CA VAL A 145 9.67 14.85 13.56
C VAL A 145 10.57 13.71 13.11
N ILE A 146 10.01 12.58 12.68
CA ILE A 146 10.78 11.42 12.18
C ILE A 146 11.57 11.80 10.92
N GLU A 147 10.97 12.58 10.01
CA GLU A 147 11.64 13.07 8.81
C GLU A 147 12.80 14.02 9.14
N ILE A 148 12.61 14.95 10.11
CA ILE A 148 13.67 15.85 10.58
C ILE A 148 14.83 15.08 11.22
N LEU A 149 14.54 13.96 11.90
CA LEU A 149 15.56 13.08 12.47
C LEU A 149 16.31 12.26 11.41
N GLY A 150 15.94 12.36 10.14
CA GLY A 150 16.56 11.62 9.03
C GLY A 150 16.21 10.12 9.02
N LEU A 151 15.17 9.72 9.74
CA LEU A 151 14.68 8.35 9.74
C LEU A 151 13.61 8.15 8.63
N PRO A 152 13.59 6.99 7.97
CA PRO A 152 12.58 6.73 6.95
C PRO A 152 11.19 6.61 7.59
N VAL A 153 10.30 7.54 7.31
CA VAL A 153 8.94 7.63 7.90
C VAL A 153 8.09 6.41 7.56
N LEU A 154 8.21 5.88 6.33
CA LEU A 154 7.39 4.76 5.86
C LEU A 154 7.56 3.48 6.68
N PRO A 155 8.78 2.96 6.93
CA PRO A 155 8.97 1.79 7.80
C PRO A 155 8.50 2.00 9.23
N VAL A 156 8.69 3.20 9.78
CA VAL A 156 8.24 3.52 11.14
C VAL A 156 6.71 3.50 11.23
N SER A 157 6.03 4.14 10.29
CA SER A 157 4.56 4.14 10.27
C SER A 157 3.97 2.75 10.02
N ILE A 158 4.58 1.95 9.15
CA ILE A 158 4.17 0.55 8.95
C ILE A 158 4.32 -0.25 10.25
N GLY A 159 5.44 -0.09 10.94
CA GLY A 159 5.69 -0.76 12.22
C GLY A 159 4.70 -0.40 13.33
N LEU A 160 4.13 0.80 13.28
CA LEU A 160 3.15 1.26 14.28
C LEU A 160 1.78 0.57 14.14
N TYR A 161 1.33 0.25 12.93
CA TYR A 161 0.01 -0.35 12.73
C TYR A 161 0.04 -1.86 12.47
N LEU A 162 1.19 -2.43 12.09
CA LEU A 162 1.30 -3.87 11.87
C LEU A 162 1.31 -4.63 13.20
N PRO A 163 0.60 -5.77 13.27
CA PRO A 163 0.69 -6.67 14.41
C PRO A 163 2.12 -7.16 14.66
N ILE A 164 2.49 -7.31 15.92
CA ILE A 164 3.87 -7.63 16.33
C ILE A 164 4.39 -8.95 15.74
N HIS A 165 3.49 -9.92 15.51
CA HIS A 165 3.85 -11.21 14.90
C HIS A 165 4.26 -11.09 13.42
N LEU A 166 3.90 -10.00 12.74
CA LEU A 166 4.37 -9.70 11.39
C LEU A 166 5.65 -8.86 11.40
N SER A 167 5.83 -8.00 12.40
CA SER A 167 7.01 -7.14 12.52
C SER A 167 8.24 -7.86 13.08
N ALA A 168 8.04 -8.83 13.98
CA ALA A 168 9.13 -9.56 14.60
C ALA A 168 10.03 -10.33 13.61
N PRO A 169 9.51 -11.08 12.62
CA PRO A 169 10.34 -11.75 11.62
C PRO A 169 11.17 -10.77 10.78
N ILE A 170 10.62 -9.59 10.46
CA ILE A 170 11.32 -8.54 9.70
C ILE A 170 12.53 -8.04 10.51
N PHE A 171 12.34 -7.80 11.82
CA PHE A 171 13.40 -7.37 12.70
C PHE A 171 14.52 -8.42 12.81
N VAL A 172 14.16 -9.68 13.01
CA VAL A 172 15.12 -10.79 13.07
C VAL A 172 15.89 -10.93 11.76
N GLY A 173 15.20 -10.85 10.61
CA GLY A 173 15.84 -10.87 9.29
C GLY A 173 16.82 -9.71 9.10
N GLY A 174 16.45 -8.50 9.54
CA GLY A 174 17.34 -7.34 9.53
C GLY A 174 18.59 -7.50 10.39
N MET A 175 18.46 -8.10 11.56
CA MET A 175 19.60 -8.42 12.44
C MET A 175 20.55 -9.42 11.79
N ILE A 176 20.01 -10.52 11.25
CA ILE A 176 20.81 -11.56 10.55
C ILE A 176 21.55 -10.95 9.37
N ARG A 177 20.87 -10.13 8.56
CA ARG A 177 21.50 -9.42 7.45
C ARG A 177 22.69 -8.58 7.92
N LYS A 178 22.50 -7.78 8.96
CA LYS A 178 23.58 -6.93 9.51
C LYS A 178 24.77 -7.74 10.00
N LEU A 179 24.54 -8.89 10.64
CA LEU A 179 25.61 -9.79 11.08
C LEU A 179 26.41 -10.37 9.91
N VAL A 180 25.71 -10.82 8.87
CA VAL A 180 26.35 -11.37 7.66
C VAL A 180 27.15 -10.30 6.88
N GLU A 181 26.61 -9.08 6.76
CA GLU A 181 27.31 -7.98 6.11
C GLU A 181 28.55 -7.54 6.91
N SER A 182 28.47 -7.51 8.23
CA SER A 182 29.62 -7.22 9.10
C SER A 182 30.74 -8.25 8.94
N GLN A 183 30.41 -9.54 8.89
CA GLN A 183 31.41 -10.59 8.66
C GLN A 183 32.07 -10.53 7.28
N LYS A 184 31.33 -10.08 6.25
CA LYS A 184 31.91 -9.91 4.92
C LYS A 184 32.85 -8.68 4.83
N ALA A 185 32.58 -7.64 5.59
CA ALA A 185 33.44 -6.46 5.66
C ALA A 185 34.77 -6.74 6.33
N ASP A 186 34.81 -7.68 7.28
CA ASP A 186 36.05 -8.09 7.97
C ASP A 186 36.90 -9.08 7.15
N THR A 187 36.38 -9.59 6.03
CA THR A 187 37.06 -10.58 5.18
C THR A 187 37.54 -9.98 3.81
N ALA A 188 37.26 -8.71 3.55
CA ALA A 188 37.69 -7.97 2.34
C ALA A 188 38.72 -6.90 2.66
#